data_d75c1c28d71c2d89007233c7133d0ba0
#
_entry.id   d75c1c28d71c2d89007233c7133d0ba0
#
_cell.length_a   1.000
_cell.length_b   1.000
_cell.length_c   1.000
_cell.angle_alpha   90.00
_cell.angle_beta   90.00
_cell.angle_gamma   90.00
#
_symmetry.space_group_name_H-M   'P 1'
#
loop_
_entity.id
_entity.type
_entity.pdbx_description
1 polymer ?
#
loop_
_entity_poly.entity_id
_entity_poly.type
_entity_poly.pdbx_seq_one_letter_code
_entity_poly.pdbx_strand_id
1 'polypeptide(L)'
;MSRKFSVVTTFNASGYKKYGKRMIKTFLNTWPAEVDLIVYAEDCVVVESAPNLRVLDLHRDSPELVAFKTKWRSVPKANGDVSTDPTRNNRKDAAKKFKWNAVRFAHKVYAIFAAAHAATDWLIWMDADTVCHSAITMTQLNKLCPTTADICFLGRNGKYSECGLYAMNLRSAGTADFLKEFQRVYDDAENGIFTMKEWHDSFVFDVVRRSITLAQHDWSSHLISGEGHPLINSDWGAYLDHLKGDRKDLGRSKANDLKVKRTEAYWQ
;
A
#
# COMPACT_ATOMS: atom_id res chain seq x y z
N MET A 1 -24.45 -10.07 -9.94
CA MET A 1 -23.19 -10.86 -9.83
C MET A 1 -22.48 -10.44 -8.55
N SER A 2 -21.86 -11.36 -7.81
CA SER A 2 -21.04 -11.03 -6.67
C SER A 2 -19.78 -10.30 -7.13
N ARG A 3 -19.36 -9.23 -6.40
CA ARG A 3 -18.13 -8.52 -6.68
C ARG A 3 -16.91 -9.37 -6.37
N LYS A 4 -15.88 -9.28 -7.21
CA LYS A 4 -14.60 -9.94 -6.97
C LYS A 4 -13.61 -8.95 -6.35
N PHE A 5 -12.86 -9.43 -5.38
CA PHE A 5 -11.79 -8.68 -4.73
C PHE A 5 -10.46 -9.40 -4.92
N SER A 6 -9.42 -8.64 -5.20
CA SER A 6 -8.04 -9.11 -5.17
C SER A 6 -7.24 -8.21 -4.25
N VAL A 7 -6.44 -8.80 -3.38
CA VAL A 7 -5.47 -8.08 -2.54
C VAL A 7 -4.10 -8.27 -3.15
N VAL A 8 -3.34 -7.18 -3.29
CA VAL A 8 -1.97 -7.22 -3.80
C VAL A 8 -0.97 -6.72 -2.77
N THR A 9 0.17 -7.38 -2.70
CA THR A 9 1.31 -6.99 -1.88
C THR A 9 2.62 -7.32 -2.56
N THR A 10 3.73 -6.74 -2.09
CA THR A 10 5.10 -7.08 -2.52
C THR A 10 6.06 -7.09 -1.35
N PHE A 11 7.10 -7.90 -1.45
CA PHE A 11 8.22 -7.95 -0.52
C PHE A 11 9.43 -8.67 -1.13
N ASN A 12 10.61 -8.35 -0.63
CA ASN A 12 11.83 -9.09 -0.90
C ASN A 12 12.08 -10.21 0.14
N ALA A 13 13.16 -10.97 0.00
CA ALA A 13 13.49 -12.07 0.89
C ALA A 13 13.57 -11.67 2.38
N SER A 14 14.12 -10.49 2.69
CA SER A 14 14.16 -9.98 4.07
C SER A 14 12.76 -9.63 4.59
N GLY A 15 11.94 -8.98 3.78
CA GLY A 15 10.55 -8.65 4.08
C GLY A 15 9.70 -9.90 4.26
N TYR A 16 9.86 -10.91 3.39
CA TYR A 16 9.17 -12.19 3.52
C TYR A 16 9.46 -12.84 4.86
N LYS A 17 10.74 -12.95 5.23
CA LYS A 17 11.17 -13.53 6.52
C LYS A 17 10.63 -12.75 7.72
N LYS A 18 10.67 -11.42 7.66
CA LYS A 18 10.34 -10.55 8.81
C LYS A 18 8.83 -10.43 9.04
N TYR A 19 8.02 -10.34 7.96
CA TYR A 19 6.58 -10.07 8.07
C TYR A 19 5.73 -10.73 6.98
N GLY A 20 6.18 -10.87 5.73
CA GLY A 20 5.37 -11.34 4.62
C GLY A 20 4.81 -12.74 4.82
N LYS A 21 5.60 -13.66 5.38
CA LYS A 21 5.14 -15.00 5.74
C LYS A 21 3.96 -14.99 6.72
N ARG A 22 4.01 -14.10 7.72
CA ARG A 22 2.91 -13.94 8.70
C ARG A 22 1.69 -13.34 8.02
N MET A 23 1.90 -12.31 7.18
CA MET A 23 0.81 -11.66 6.43
C MET A 23 0.06 -12.69 5.60
N ILE A 24 0.74 -13.50 4.78
CA ILE A 24 0.12 -14.55 3.96
C ILE A 24 -0.70 -15.51 4.84
N LYS A 25 -0.08 -16.06 5.89
CA LYS A 25 -0.76 -17.02 6.78
C LYS A 25 -2.01 -16.44 7.43
N THR A 26 -1.91 -15.22 7.95
CA THR A 26 -3.05 -14.58 8.62
C THR A 26 -4.15 -14.22 7.62
N PHE A 27 -3.79 -13.77 6.41
CA PHE A 27 -4.75 -13.53 5.34
C PHE A 27 -5.52 -14.81 4.98
N LEU A 28 -4.82 -15.90 4.68
CA LEU A 28 -5.45 -17.17 4.30
C LEU A 28 -6.37 -17.75 5.39
N ASN A 29 -6.13 -17.40 6.65
CA ASN A 29 -6.95 -17.87 7.76
C ASN A 29 -8.18 -16.99 8.04
N THR A 30 -8.20 -15.74 7.60
CA THR A 30 -9.22 -14.76 8.05
C THR A 30 -9.99 -14.10 6.91
N TRP A 31 -9.50 -14.17 5.68
CA TRP A 31 -10.19 -13.63 4.52
C TRP A 31 -11.03 -14.70 3.81
N PRO A 32 -12.13 -14.32 3.13
CA PRO A 32 -12.92 -15.25 2.34
C PRO A 32 -12.08 -15.94 1.25
N ALA A 33 -12.32 -17.21 1.01
CA ALA A 33 -11.60 -17.98 -0.01
C ALA A 33 -11.84 -17.46 -1.45
N GLU A 34 -12.89 -16.66 -1.65
CA GLU A 34 -13.22 -16.00 -2.91
C GLU A 34 -12.38 -14.75 -3.18
N VAL A 35 -11.58 -14.30 -2.21
CA VAL A 35 -10.68 -13.15 -2.35
C VAL A 35 -9.29 -13.64 -2.66
N ASP A 36 -8.76 -13.25 -3.82
CA ASP A 36 -7.40 -13.60 -4.22
C ASP A 36 -6.36 -12.77 -3.46
N LEU A 37 -5.28 -13.43 -3.00
CA LEU A 37 -4.06 -12.77 -2.58
C LEU A 37 -3.00 -12.89 -3.68
N ILE A 38 -2.61 -11.76 -4.26
CA ILE A 38 -1.55 -11.66 -5.27
C ILE A 38 -0.29 -11.15 -4.57
N VAL A 39 0.73 -11.99 -4.53
CA VAL A 39 2.03 -11.67 -3.96
C VAL A 39 3.04 -11.51 -5.08
N TYR A 40 3.54 -10.31 -5.27
CA TYR A 40 4.70 -10.07 -6.12
C TYR A 40 5.97 -10.23 -5.30
N ALA A 41 6.62 -11.39 -5.40
CA ALA A 41 7.87 -11.68 -4.72
C ALA A 41 9.05 -11.01 -5.46
N GLU A 42 9.94 -10.39 -4.69
CA GLU A 42 11.17 -9.76 -5.17
C GLU A 42 12.36 -10.64 -4.78
N ASP A 43 12.88 -11.41 -5.73
CA ASP A 43 14.07 -12.26 -5.55
C ASP A 43 13.96 -13.24 -4.35
N CYS A 44 12.76 -13.77 -4.10
CA CYS A 44 12.56 -14.74 -3.03
C CYS A 44 11.51 -15.80 -3.36
N VAL A 45 11.66 -16.96 -2.73
CA VAL A 45 10.71 -18.07 -2.83
C VAL A 45 9.72 -17.99 -1.68
N VAL A 46 8.43 -17.96 -2.00
CA VAL A 46 7.31 -18.07 -1.07
C VAL A 46 6.91 -19.54 -1.01
N VAL A 47 6.85 -20.10 0.18
CA VAL A 47 6.56 -21.54 0.39
C VAL A 47 5.10 -21.84 0.69
N GLU A 48 4.32 -20.81 1.04
CA GLU A 48 2.88 -20.93 1.25
C GLU A 48 2.17 -21.24 -0.07
N SER A 49 1.11 -22.08 0.00
CA SER A 49 0.28 -22.45 -1.14
C SER A 49 -1.17 -22.53 -0.70
N ALA A 50 -2.08 -21.97 -1.51
CA ALA A 50 -3.53 -22.04 -1.34
C ALA A 50 -4.21 -21.76 -2.68
N PRO A 51 -5.47 -22.21 -2.89
CA PRO A 51 -6.20 -21.97 -4.13
C PRO A 51 -6.36 -20.50 -4.50
N ASN A 52 -6.47 -19.62 -3.50
CA ASN A 52 -6.62 -18.18 -3.65
C ASN A 52 -5.30 -17.40 -3.39
N LEU A 53 -4.15 -18.07 -3.41
CA LEU A 53 -2.83 -17.46 -3.34
C LEU A 53 -2.12 -17.56 -4.70
N ARG A 54 -1.77 -16.41 -5.26
CA ARG A 54 -0.97 -16.31 -6.49
C ARG A 54 0.36 -15.66 -6.15
N VAL A 55 1.45 -16.39 -6.34
CA VAL A 55 2.83 -15.88 -6.16
C VAL A 55 3.45 -15.65 -7.53
N LEU A 56 3.85 -14.43 -7.78
CA LEU A 56 4.37 -13.94 -9.06
C LEU A 56 5.74 -13.30 -8.84
N ASP A 57 6.55 -13.26 -9.88
CA ASP A 57 7.87 -12.61 -9.85
C ASP A 57 7.72 -11.15 -10.30
N LEU A 58 7.99 -10.21 -9.39
CA LEU A 58 7.81 -8.78 -9.67
C LEU A 58 8.72 -8.29 -10.80
N HIS A 59 9.96 -8.75 -10.86
CA HIS A 59 10.91 -8.27 -11.87
C HIS A 59 10.60 -8.83 -13.26
N ARG A 60 10.12 -10.07 -13.34
CA ARG A 60 9.68 -10.68 -14.60
C ARG A 60 8.40 -10.02 -15.12
N ASP A 61 7.45 -9.76 -14.23
CA ASP A 61 6.11 -9.32 -14.60
C ASP A 61 6.01 -7.78 -14.69
N SER A 62 7.07 -7.06 -14.34
CA SER A 62 7.17 -5.58 -14.42
C SER A 62 8.55 -5.16 -14.99
N PRO A 63 8.79 -5.32 -16.29
CA PRO A 63 10.03 -4.89 -16.93
C PRO A 63 10.27 -3.39 -16.81
N GLU A 64 9.21 -2.58 -16.71
CA GLU A 64 9.26 -1.14 -16.46
C GLU A 64 9.90 -0.83 -15.10
N LEU A 65 9.61 -1.61 -14.06
CA LEU A 65 10.29 -1.50 -12.77
C LEU A 65 11.79 -1.76 -12.92
N VAL A 66 12.15 -2.80 -13.67
CA VAL A 66 13.56 -3.14 -13.91
C VAL A 66 14.28 -2.00 -14.64
N ALA A 67 13.63 -1.43 -15.64
CA ALA A 67 14.15 -0.27 -16.38
C ALA A 67 14.30 0.96 -15.45
N PHE A 68 13.28 1.26 -14.64
CA PHE A 68 13.30 2.34 -13.64
C PHE A 68 14.46 2.15 -12.65
N LYS A 69 14.59 0.98 -12.04
CA LYS A 69 15.68 0.68 -11.11
C LYS A 69 17.05 0.81 -11.76
N THR A 70 17.21 0.27 -12.97
CA THR A 70 18.49 0.32 -13.72
C THR A 70 18.90 1.75 -14.03
N LYS A 71 17.96 2.58 -14.48
CA LYS A 71 18.21 3.99 -14.82
C LYS A 71 18.59 4.82 -13.58
N TRP A 72 17.94 4.56 -12.44
CA TRP A 72 18.03 5.44 -11.25
C TRP A 72 18.87 4.89 -10.10
N ARG A 73 19.40 3.65 -10.18
CA ARG A 73 20.18 3.02 -9.10
C ARG A 73 21.43 3.81 -8.69
N SER A 74 22.05 4.54 -9.62
CA SER A 74 23.25 5.32 -9.38
C SER A 74 22.97 6.78 -8.96
N VAL A 75 21.71 7.20 -8.89
CA VAL A 75 21.32 8.54 -8.48
C VAL A 75 21.07 8.54 -6.97
N PRO A 76 21.97 9.13 -6.13
CA PRO A 76 21.90 9.00 -4.67
C PRO A 76 20.54 9.41 -4.12
N LYS A 77 20.00 10.56 -4.55
CA LYS A 77 18.73 11.10 -4.08
C LYS A 77 17.55 10.16 -4.39
N ALA A 78 17.51 9.54 -5.58
CA ALA A 78 16.47 8.59 -5.95
C ALA A 78 16.47 7.33 -5.05
N ASN A 79 17.58 7.06 -4.37
CA ASN A 79 17.76 6.00 -3.39
C ASN A 79 17.70 6.49 -1.92
N GLY A 80 17.20 7.71 -1.71
CA GLY A 80 17.00 8.30 -0.38
C GLY A 80 18.25 8.97 0.20
N ASP A 81 19.36 9.07 -0.53
CA ASP A 81 20.53 9.82 -0.11
C ASP A 81 20.47 11.26 -0.62
N VAL A 82 20.16 12.17 0.28
CA VAL A 82 20.06 13.61 0.01
C VAL A 82 21.32 14.39 0.37
N SER A 83 22.42 13.72 0.69
CA SER A 83 23.68 14.36 1.13
C SER A 83 24.26 15.29 0.07
N THR A 84 24.04 15.00 -1.19
CA THR A 84 24.51 15.80 -2.34
C THR A 84 23.51 16.86 -2.80
N ASP A 85 22.30 16.91 -2.25
CA ASP A 85 21.27 17.88 -2.64
C ASP A 85 21.49 19.20 -1.88
N PRO A 86 21.85 20.31 -2.55
CA PRO A 86 22.18 21.58 -1.88
C PRO A 86 20.99 22.18 -1.11
N THR A 87 19.76 21.78 -1.46
CA THR A 87 18.53 22.29 -0.84
C THR A 87 18.03 21.40 0.30
N ARG A 88 18.52 20.16 0.43
CA ARG A 88 17.96 19.11 1.31
C ARG A 88 19.02 18.37 2.13
N ASN A 89 20.25 18.83 2.15
CA ASN A 89 21.36 18.19 2.87
C ASN A 89 21.41 18.52 4.37
N ASN A 90 20.42 19.24 4.89
CA ASN A 90 20.34 19.57 6.30
C ASN A 90 19.99 18.33 7.16
N ARG A 91 20.31 18.40 8.47
CA ARG A 91 20.10 17.29 9.41
C ARG A 91 18.65 16.78 9.49
N LYS A 92 17.67 17.67 9.32
CA LYS A 92 16.23 17.29 9.37
C LYS A 92 15.83 16.47 8.15
N ASP A 93 16.35 16.82 6.98
CA ASP A 93 16.06 16.10 5.74
C ASP A 93 16.82 14.77 5.69
N ALA A 94 18.08 14.75 6.12
CA ALA A 94 18.86 13.52 6.25
C ALA A 94 18.18 12.46 7.15
N ALA A 95 17.48 12.88 8.21
CA ALA A 95 16.70 12.00 9.07
C ALA A 95 15.43 11.44 8.38
N LYS A 96 14.98 12.03 7.27
CA LYS A 96 13.77 11.65 6.53
C LYS A 96 14.08 11.10 5.14
N LYS A 97 15.17 10.38 5.01
CA LYS A 97 15.68 9.79 3.75
C LYS A 97 14.59 9.08 2.91
N PHE A 98 13.64 8.41 3.57
CA PHE A 98 12.56 7.72 2.88
C PHE A 98 11.75 8.63 1.95
N LYS A 99 11.65 9.94 2.23
CA LYS A 99 10.85 10.88 1.44
C LYS A 99 11.28 10.98 -0.03
N TRP A 100 12.53 10.67 -0.33
CA TRP A 100 13.09 10.74 -1.69
C TRP A 100 13.54 9.39 -2.22
N ASN A 101 13.25 8.29 -1.53
CA ASN A 101 13.62 6.95 -2.00
C ASN A 101 12.63 6.43 -3.06
N ALA A 102 12.62 7.08 -4.24
CA ALA A 102 11.74 6.70 -5.35
C ALA A 102 11.95 5.25 -5.80
N VAL A 103 13.20 4.78 -5.83
CA VAL A 103 13.54 3.41 -6.24
C VAL A 103 12.89 2.39 -5.32
N ARG A 104 12.89 2.63 -4.00
CA ARG A 104 12.22 1.74 -3.04
C ARG A 104 10.70 1.72 -3.24
N PHE A 105 10.07 2.88 -3.41
CA PHE A 105 8.62 2.95 -3.55
C PHE A 105 8.12 2.51 -4.92
N ALA A 106 8.97 2.52 -5.95
CA ALA A 106 8.67 1.98 -7.27
C ALA A 106 8.21 0.52 -7.21
N HIS A 107 8.82 -0.31 -6.36
CA HIS A 107 8.42 -1.72 -6.19
C HIS A 107 6.93 -1.86 -5.88
N LYS A 108 6.41 -1.06 -4.95
CA LYS A 108 5.00 -1.03 -4.58
C LYS A 108 4.10 -0.66 -5.75
N VAL A 109 4.39 0.45 -6.42
CA VAL A 109 3.48 0.98 -7.44
C VAL A 109 3.47 0.12 -8.69
N TYR A 110 4.61 -0.44 -9.11
CA TYR A 110 4.65 -1.36 -10.24
C TYR A 110 3.97 -2.71 -9.92
N ALA A 111 4.03 -3.20 -8.68
CA ALA A 111 3.23 -4.36 -8.26
C ALA A 111 1.72 -4.08 -8.38
N ILE A 112 1.28 -2.86 -8.07
CA ILE A 112 -0.11 -2.44 -8.22
C ILE A 112 -0.51 -2.37 -9.70
N PHE A 113 0.33 -1.76 -10.55
CA PHE A 113 0.04 -1.67 -11.98
C PHE A 113 -0.07 -3.07 -12.61
N ALA A 114 0.88 -3.95 -12.31
CA ALA A 114 0.84 -5.33 -12.81
C ALA A 114 -0.41 -6.08 -12.31
N ALA A 115 -0.79 -5.92 -11.04
CA ALA A 115 -2.00 -6.53 -10.49
C ALA A 115 -3.28 -5.97 -11.10
N ALA A 116 -3.33 -4.68 -11.42
CA ALA A 116 -4.51 -4.04 -12.00
C ALA A 116 -4.88 -4.62 -13.38
N HIS A 117 -3.91 -5.11 -14.15
CA HIS A 117 -4.15 -5.81 -15.41
C HIS A 117 -4.75 -7.22 -15.23
N ALA A 118 -4.53 -7.84 -14.08
CA ALA A 118 -4.95 -9.22 -13.79
C ALA A 118 -6.22 -9.32 -12.92
N ALA A 119 -6.54 -8.27 -12.17
CA ALA A 119 -7.71 -8.19 -11.30
C ALA A 119 -8.96 -7.74 -12.09
N THR A 120 -10.16 -7.98 -11.53
CA THR A 120 -11.41 -7.77 -12.26
C THR A 120 -12.28 -6.63 -11.76
N ASP A 121 -12.57 -6.56 -10.43
CA ASP A 121 -13.52 -5.58 -9.90
C ASP A 121 -12.86 -4.62 -8.91
N TRP A 122 -12.35 -5.15 -7.80
CA TRP A 122 -11.68 -4.37 -6.79
C TRP A 122 -10.26 -4.87 -6.56
N LEU A 123 -9.30 -3.97 -6.61
CA LEU A 123 -7.92 -4.21 -6.24
C LEU A 123 -7.62 -3.48 -4.93
N ILE A 124 -7.20 -4.22 -3.91
CA ILE A 124 -6.81 -3.69 -2.60
C ILE A 124 -5.29 -3.81 -2.48
N TRP A 125 -4.61 -2.69 -2.36
CA TRP A 125 -3.22 -2.68 -1.90
C TRP A 125 -3.18 -2.93 -0.40
N MET A 126 -2.30 -3.82 0.06
CA MET A 126 -2.03 -4.05 1.49
C MET A 126 -0.53 -4.20 1.70
N ASP A 127 0.07 -3.32 2.52
CA ASP A 127 1.48 -3.45 2.89
C ASP A 127 1.73 -4.81 3.57
N ALA A 128 2.82 -5.47 3.21
CA ALA A 128 3.13 -6.83 3.65
C ALA A 128 3.41 -6.95 5.17
N ASP A 129 3.61 -5.85 5.87
CA ASP A 129 3.72 -5.79 7.32
C ASP A 129 2.36 -5.62 8.04
N THR A 130 1.28 -6.01 7.37
CA THR A 130 -0.07 -6.06 7.94
C THR A 130 -0.38 -7.47 8.47
N VAL A 131 -1.03 -7.52 9.62
CA VAL A 131 -1.57 -8.75 10.22
C VAL A 131 -3.08 -8.75 10.08
N CYS A 132 -3.64 -9.82 9.50
CA CYS A 132 -5.07 -10.06 9.41
C CYS A 132 -5.49 -10.87 10.65
N HIS A 133 -6.01 -10.21 11.68
CA HIS A 133 -6.21 -10.83 13.00
C HIS A 133 -7.63 -11.34 13.26
N SER A 134 -8.60 -10.89 12.48
CA SER A 134 -10.01 -11.29 12.64
C SER A 134 -10.66 -11.58 11.30
N ALA A 135 -11.60 -12.51 11.29
CA ALA A 135 -12.31 -12.89 10.07
C ALA A 135 -13.10 -11.71 9.49
N ILE A 136 -12.98 -11.52 8.19
CA ILE A 136 -13.77 -10.55 7.40
C ILE A 136 -14.68 -11.32 6.43
N THR A 137 -15.89 -10.82 6.21
CA THR A 137 -16.85 -11.41 5.27
C THR A 137 -16.96 -10.60 3.99
N MET A 138 -17.48 -11.20 2.91
CA MET A 138 -17.80 -10.50 1.67
C MET A 138 -18.78 -9.33 1.90
N THR A 139 -19.72 -9.48 2.83
CA THR A 139 -20.65 -8.38 3.19
C THR A 139 -19.90 -7.18 3.76
N GLN A 140 -18.92 -7.42 4.63
CA GLN A 140 -18.10 -6.36 5.22
C GLN A 140 -17.18 -5.72 4.18
N LEU A 141 -16.55 -6.51 3.30
CA LEU A 141 -15.77 -5.96 2.17
C LEU A 141 -16.63 -5.09 1.26
N ASN A 142 -17.85 -5.52 0.95
CA ASN A 142 -18.80 -4.76 0.16
C ASN A 142 -19.20 -3.43 0.81
N LYS A 143 -19.27 -3.36 2.14
CA LYS A 143 -19.53 -2.14 2.91
C LYS A 143 -18.30 -1.21 2.89
N LEU A 144 -17.10 -1.77 3.10
CA LEU A 144 -15.85 -1.01 3.13
C LEU A 144 -15.46 -0.45 1.75
N CYS A 145 -15.89 -1.11 0.66
CA CYS A 145 -15.62 -0.70 -0.71
C CYS A 145 -16.95 -0.43 -1.45
N PRO A 146 -17.62 0.71 -1.20
CA PRO A 146 -18.90 1.03 -1.82
C PRO A 146 -18.76 1.23 -3.33
N THR A 147 -19.72 0.75 -4.12
CA THR A 147 -19.70 0.85 -5.60
C THR A 147 -19.73 2.27 -6.13
N THR A 148 -20.12 3.23 -5.30
CA THR A 148 -20.10 4.66 -5.62
C THR A 148 -18.72 5.28 -5.56
N ALA A 149 -17.71 4.57 -5.05
CA ALA A 149 -16.35 5.06 -4.97
C ALA A 149 -15.48 4.49 -6.11
N ASP A 150 -14.63 5.35 -6.65
CA ASP A 150 -13.53 4.96 -7.51
C ASP A 150 -12.35 4.45 -6.66
N ILE A 151 -12.01 5.22 -5.61
CA ILE A 151 -10.91 4.90 -4.70
C ILE A 151 -11.39 5.01 -3.25
N CYS A 152 -11.01 4.01 -2.44
CA CYS A 152 -11.15 4.05 -0.99
C CYS A 152 -9.76 4.12 -0.34
N PHE A 153 -9.58 4.98 0.65
CA PHE A 153 -8.26 5.23 1.25
C PHE A 153 -8.36 5.63 2.73
N LEU A 154 -7.23 5.76 3.39
CA LEU A 154 -7.12 6.23 4.78
C LEU A 154 -6.54 7.64 4.78
N GLY A 155 -7.39 8.65 4.88
CA GLY A 155 -6.99 10.05 4.99
C GLY A 155 -6.34 10.34 6.36
N ARG A 156 -5.59 11.44 6.42
CA ARG A 156 -5.06 12.01 7.65
C ARG A 156 -5.16 13.52 7.61
N ASN A 157 -5.77 14.10 8.64
CA ASN A 157 -5.88 15.55 8.73
C ASN A 157 -4.49 16.22 8.81
N GLY A 158 -4.20 17.14 7.89
CA GLY A 158 -2.93 17.86 7.85
C GLY A 158 -1.69 17.05 7.47
N LYS A 159 -1.85 15.77 7.06
CA LYS A 159 -0.78 14.88 6.61
C LYS A 159 -1.16 14.14 5.34
N TYR A 160 -0.19 13.45 4.72
CA TYR A 160 -0.47 12.57 3.57
C TYR A 160 -1.26 11.34 4.00
N SER A 161 -2.04 10.79 3.08
CA SER A 161 -2.82 9.57 3.27
C SER A 161 -1.94 8.40 3.77
N GLU A 162 -2.57 7.51 4.52
CA GLU A 162 -1.94 6.26 4.95
C GLU A 162 -1.99 5.23 3.83
N CYS A 163 -0.91 5.07 3.10
CA CYS A 163 -0.86 4.17 1.95
C CYS A 163 -0.52 2.71 2.29
N GLY A 164 -0.57 2.31 3.56
CA GLY A 164 -0.46 0.88 3.93
C GLY A 164 -1.66 0.05 3.48
N LEU A 165 -2.80 0.70 3.24
CA LEU A 165 -4.02 0.09 2.73
C LEU A 165 -4.82 1.10 1.91
N TYR A 166 -5.22 0.74 0.70
CA TYR A 166 -6.22 1.45 -0.11
C TYR A 166 -6.82 0.51 -1.16
N ALA A 167 -7.99 0.84 -1.65
CA ALA A 167 -8.72 0.03 -2.61
C ALA A 167 -9.12 0.84 -3.84
N MET A 168 -9.16 0.20 -5.00
CA MET A 168 -9.45 0.78 -6.29
C MET A 168 -10.52 -0.04 -7.00
N ASN A 169 -11.58 0.62 -7.48
CA ASN A 169 -12.63 0.04 -8.28
C ASN A 169 -12.20 -0.01 -9.74
N LEU A 170 -11.68 -1.13 -10.20
CA LEU A 170 -11.13 -1.29 -11.56
C LEU A 170 -12.19 -1.20 -12.67
N ARG A 171 -13.48 -1.22 -12.33
CA ARG A 171 -14.58 -1.02 -13.29
C ARG A 171 -14.91 0.46 -13.52
N SER A 172 -14.31 1.34 -12.75
CA SER A 172 -14.56 2.78 -12.81
C SER A 172 -13.61 3.47 -13.78
N ALA A 173 -14.13 4.40 -14.58
CA ALA A 173 -13.33 5.24 -15.45
C ALA A 173 -12.37 6.14 -14.63
N GLY A 174 -12.81 6.68 -13.49
CA GLY A 174 -11.97 7.48 -12.61
C GLY A 174 -10.76 6.70 -12.09
N THR A 175 -10.94 5.42 -11.74
CA THR A 175 -9.81 4.55 -11.37
C THR A 175 -8.85 4.29 -12.54
N ALA A 176 -9.38 4.10 -13.76
CA ALA A 176 -8.55 3.93 -14.95
C ALA A 176 -7.67 5.17 -15.21
N ASP A 177 -8.26 6.37 -15.10
CA ASP A 177 -7.52 7.62 -15.23
C ASP A 177 -6.48 7.81 -14.11
N PHE A 178 -6.84 7.44 -12.88
CA PHE A 178 -5.92 7.47 -11.75
C PHE A 178 -4.71 6.54 -11.97
N LEU A 179 -4.93 5.29 -12.35
CA LEU A 179 -3.86 4.32 -12.58
C LEU A 179 -2.96 4.76 -13.73
N LYS A 180 -3.54 5.28 -14.81
CA LYS A 180 -2.80 5.81 -15.97
C LYS A 180 -1.88 6.97 -15.56
N GLU A 181 -2.40 7.94 -14.81
CA GLU A 181 -1.59 9.08 -14.38
C GLU A 181 -0.57 8.67 -13.31
N PHE A 182 -0.94 7.77 -12.40
CA PHE A 182 -0.02 7.27 -11.38
C PHE A 182 1.15 6.51 -12.01
N GLN A 183 0.90 5.71 -13.04
CA GLN A 183 1.94 5.03 -13.81
C GLN A 183 2.80 6.03 -14.60
N ARG A 184 2.19 6.99 -15.30
CA ARG A 184 2.91 8.02 -16.05
C ARG A 184 3.93 8.77 -15.19
N VAL A 185 3.57 9.08 -13.95
CA VAL A 185 4.45 9.78 -13.00
C VAL A 185 5.76 9.00 -12.73
N TYR A 186 5.73 7.67 -12.80
CA TYR A 186 6.93 6.84 -12.63
C TYR A 186 7.60 6.52 -13.96
N ASP A 187 6.87 6.23 -15.03
CA ASP A 187 7.42 5.89 -16.33
C ASP A 187 8.17 7.08 -16.95
N ASP A 188 7.61 8.29 -16.84
CA ASP A 188 8.27 9.55 -17.19
C ASP A 188 8.80 10.27 -15.95
N ALA A 189 9.71 9.62 -15.23
CA ALA A 189 10.14 10.07 -13.91
C ALA A 189 10.75 11.47 -13.89
N GLU A 190 11.44 11.89 -14.97
CA GLU A 190 12.09 13.21 -15.08
C GLU A 190 11.06 14.34 -15.13
N ASN A 191 9.95 14.16 -15.84
CA ASN A 191 8.82 15.09 -15.88
C ASN A 191 7.69 14.72 -14.89
N GLY A 192 7.84 13.61 -14.19
CA GLY A 192 6.90 13.08 -13.21
C GLY A 192 7.42 13.19 -11.79
N ILE A 193 7.73 12.06 -11.17
CA ILE A 193 8.03 11.99 -9.73
C ILE A 193 9.20 12.90 -9.30
N PHE A 194 10.21 13.11 -10.15
CA PHE A 194 11.36 13.93 -9.78
C PHE A 194 11.12 15.44 -9.83
N THR A 195 10.02 15.88 -10.42
CA THR A 195 9.57 17.28 -10.33
C THR A 195 8.81 17.56 -9.02
N MET A 196 8.40 16.50 -8.30
CA MET A 196 7.60 16.62 -7.09
C MET A 196 8.44 16.97 -5.87
N LYS A 197 7.78 17.54 -4.84
CA LYS A 197 8.41 17.93 -3.58
C LYS A 197 8.97 16.73 -2.79
N GLU A 198 8.27 15.63 -2.78
CA GLU A 198 8.62 14.37 -2.10
C GLU A 198 8.30 13.20 -3.04
N TRP A 199 9.00 12.05 -2.87
CA TRP A 199 8.95 10.91 -3.80
C TRP A 199 8.50 9.61 -3.15
N HIS A 200 7.99 9.66 -1.92
CA HIS A 200 7.41 8.49 -1.28
C HIS A 200 5.95 8.26 -1.71
N ASP A 201 5.50 7.05 -1.59
CA ASP A 201 4.19 6.58 -2.07
C ASP A 201 3.00 7.43 -1.58
N SER A 202 2.95 7.78 -0.31
CA SER A 202 1.84 8.56 0.26
C SER A 202 1.74 9.98 -0.33
N PHE A 203 2.88 10.62 -0.63
CA PHE A 203 2.90 11.92 -1.27
C PHE A 203 2.43 11.82 -2.72
N VAL A 204 3.02 10.90 -3.48
CA VAL A 204 2.70 10.73 -4.91
C VAL A 204 1.25 10.31 -5.09
N PHE A 205 0.76 9.36 -4.29
CA PHE A 205 -0.64 8.95 -4.28
C PHE A 205 -1.58 10.15 -4.07
N ASP A 206 -1.31 10.99 -3.08
CA ASP A 206 -2.13 12.16 -2.78
C ASP A 206 -2.08 13.23 -3.87
N VAL A 207 -0.92 13.45 -4.50
CA VAL A 207 -0.79 14.38 -5.63
C VAL A 207 -1.63 13.89 -6.80
N VAL A 208 -1.49 12.63 -7.18
CA VAL A 208 -2.21 12.06 -8.34
C VAL A 208 -3.71 12.02 -8.08
N ARG A 209 -4.19 11.49 -6.93
CA ARG A 209 -5.63 11.41 -6.66
C ARG A 209 -6.33 12.76 -6.57
N ARG A 210 -5.60 13.84 -6.26
CA ARG A 210 -6.14 15.21 -6.20
C ARG A 210 -6.09 15.93 -7.53
N SER A 211 -5.29 15.47 -8.48
CA SER A 211 -5.20 16.05 -9.83
C SER A 211 -6.26 15.51 -10.79
N ILE A 212 -7.01 14.49 -10.40
CA ILE A 212 -8.01 13.80 -11.21
C ILE A 212 -9.37 13.86 -10.53
N THR A 213 -10.44 13.93 -11.33
CA THR A 213 -11.81 13.83 -10.80
C THR A 213 -12.10 12.39 -10.40
N LEU A 214 -12.29 12.16 -9.09
CA LEU A 214 -12.50 10.84 -8.49
C LEU A 214 -13.65 10.90 -7.48
N ALA A 215 -14.51 9.90 -7.51
CA ALA A 215 -15.39 9.58 -6.40
C ALA A 215 -14.57 8.87 -5.30
N GLN A 216 -14.31 9.57 -4.21
CA GLN A 216 -13.40 9.13 -3.16
C GLN A 216 -14.15 8.74 -1.90
N HIS A 217 -13.75 7.63 -1.26
CA HIS A 217 -14.27 7.20 0.03
C HIS A 217 -13.12 7.15 1.05
N ASP A 218 -13.14 8.06 2.02
CA ASP A 218 -12.15 8.10 3.09
C ASP A 218 -12.62 7.28 4.29
N TRP A 219 -12.00 6.14 4.52
CA TRP A 219 -12.28 5.23 5.65
C TRP A 219 -12.01 5.85 7.03
N SER A 220 -11.25 6.93 7.07
CA SER A 220 -10.86 7.62 8.30
C SER A 220 -11.54 8.98 8.49
N SER A 221 -12.51 9.32 7.65
CA SER A 221 -13.21 10.62 7.68
C SER A 221 -13.89 10.92 9.00
N HIS A 222 -14.27 9.88 9.76
CA HIS A 222 -14.89 10.01 11.09
C HIS A 222 -13.88 10.17 12.24
N LEU A 223 -12.57 10.04 11.98
CA LEU A 223 -11.53 10.17 13.00
C LEU A 223 -11.26 11.65 13.28
N ILE A 224 -11.37 12.05 14.55
CA ILE A 224 -11.31 13.45 14.99
C ILE A 224 -9.90 14.04 14.84
N SER A 225 -8.85 13.24 14.96
CA SER A 225 -7.46 13.72 14.85
C SER A 225 -6.68 13.00 13.77
N GLY A 226 -5.92 13.75 12.97
CA GLY A 226 -4.94 13.20 12.03
C GLY A 226 -3.73 12.55 12.71
N GLU A 227 -3.73 12.46 14.03
CA GLU A 227 -2.69 11.83 14.82
C GLU A 227 -3.01 10.35 15.06
N GLY A 228 -1.95 9.56 15.09
CA GLY A 228 -2.05 8.14 15.36
C GLY A 228 -1.96 7.28 14.10
N HIS A 229 -2.52 6.10 14.20
CA HIS A 229 -2.47 5.06 13.21
C HIS A 229 -3.87 4.89 12.58
N PRO A 230 -4.15 5.54 11.44
CA PRO A 230 -5.52 5.59 10.93
C PRO A 230 -6.09 4.20 10.61
N LEU A 231 -5.29 3.25 10.12
CA LEU A 231 -5.79 1.91 9.80
C LEU A 231 -6.46 1.24 11.02
N ILE A 232 -5.75 1.14 12.14
CA ILE A 232 -6.28 0.46 13.33
C ILE A 232 -7.38 1.23 14.05
N ASN A 233 -7.55 2.52 13.74
CA ASN A 233 -8.58 3.38 14.30
C ASN A 233 -9.81 3.51 13.38
N SER A 234 -9.72 3.14 12.11
CA SER A 234 -10.82 3.03 11.16
C SER A 234 -11.59 1.71 11.33
N ASP A 235 -12.63 1.50 10.52
CA ASP A 235 -13.37 0.24 10.49
C ASP A 235 -12.48 -0.97 10.15
N TRP A 236 -11.38 -0.76 9.42
CA TRP A 236 -10.41 -1.81 9.13
C TRP A 236 -9.69 -2.36 10.35
N GLY A 237 -9.55 -1.57 11.42
CA GLY A 237 -8.93 -2.02 12.66
C GLY A 237 -9.69 -3.14 13.39
N ALA A 238 -10.94 -3.43 12.99
CA ALA A 238 -11.66 -4.62 13.45
C ALA A 238 -11.07 -5.93 12.88
N TYR A 239 -10.27 -5.83 11.81
CA TYR A 239 -9.75 -6.98 11.04
C TYR A 239 -8.24 -6.98 10.90
N LEU A 240 -7.63 -5.80 10.85
CA LEU A 240 -6.24 -5.61 10.43
C LEU A 240 -5.43 -4.80 11.45
N ASP A 241 -4.15 -5.16 11.57
CA ASP A 241 -3.13 -4.37 12.27
C ASP A 241 -1.91 -4.15 11.35
N HIS A 242 -1.56 -2.92 11.06
CA HIS A 242 -0.42 -2.56 10.22
C HIS A 242 0.80 -2.24 11.08
N LEU A 243 1.81 -3.09 11.05
CA LEU A 243 2.96 -3.08 11.96
C LEU A 243 4.05 -2.09 11.52
N LYS A 244 3.80 -0.80 11.66
CA LYS A 244 4.78 0.25 11.31
C LYS A 244 5.96 0.33 12.27
N GLY A 245 7.16 0.51 11.71
CA GLY A 245 8.36 0.77 12.49
C GLY A 245 8.68 -0.37 13.47
N ASP A 246 8.87 -0.03 14.74
CA ASP A 246 9.18 -0.95 15.83
C ASP A 246 8.07 -1.95 16.17
N ARG A 247 6.84 -1.72 15.73
CA ARG A 247 5.71 -2.66 15.89
C ARG A 247 5.95 -3.98 15.16
N LYS A 248 6.79 -3.98 14.13
CA LYS A 248 7.21 -5.20 13.43
C LYS A 248 7.93 -6.18 14.36
N ASP A 249 8.75 -5.67 15.25
CA ASP A 249 9.49 -6.48 16.21
C ASP A 249 8.61 -6.87 17.43
N LEU A 250 7.63 -6.03 17.77
CA LEU A 250 6.63 -6.32 18.80
C LEU A 250 5.54 -7.29 18.31
N GLY A 251 5.34 -7.42 17.01
CA GLY A 251 4.32 -8.26 16.40
C GLY A 251 2.88 -7.74 16.55
N ARG A 252 2.67 -6.55 17.14
CA ARG A 252 1.38 -5.87 17.26
C ARG A 252 1.56 -4.36 17.48
N SER A 253 0.53 -3.58 17.16
CA SER A 253 0.48 -2.17 17.52
C SER A 253 0.39 -1.98 19.03
N LYS A 254 0.84 -0.82 19.51
CA LYS A 254 0.85 -0.49 20.94
C LYS A 254 -0.55 -0.03 21.38
N ALA A 255 -0.90 -0.25 22.64
CA ALA A 255 -2.17 0.22 23.20
C ALA A 255 -2.39 1.73 23.01
N ASN A 256 -1.33 2.52 23.13
CA ASN A 256 -1.39 3.99 22.93
C ASN A 256 -1.62 4.42 21.47
N ASP A 257 -1.50 3.51 20.50
CA ASP A 257 -1.82 3.77 19.09
C ASP A 257 -3.34 3.78 18.86
N LEU A 258 -4.10 3.09 19.70
CA LEU A 258 -5.56 3.06 19.65
C LEU A 258 -6.14 4.37 20.20
N LYS A 259 -6.98 5.01 19.41
CA LYS A 259 -7.76 6.20 19.77
C LYS A 259 -9.26 5.91 19.85
N VAL A 260 -9.65 4.71 19.42
CA VAL A 260 -11.01 4.18 19.50
C VAL A 260 -11.04 2.95 20.41
N LYS A 261 -12.16 2.73 21.10
CA LYS A 261 -12.34 1.52 21.89
C LYS A 261 -12.52 0.32 20.95
N ARG A 262 -11.68 -0.71 21.14
CA ARG A 262 -11.74 -1.97 20.41
C ARG A 262 -12.24 -3.08 21.33
N THR A 263 -13.03 -4.00 20.78
CA THR A 263 -13.61 -5.14 21.50
C THR A 263 -13.15 -6.48 20.95
N GLU A 264 -12.48 -6.48 19.81
CA GLU A 264 -11.94 -7.67 19.16
C GLU A 264 -10.85 -8.30 20.05
N ALA A 265 -10.86 -9.64 20.17
CA ALA A 265 -9.93 -10.38 21.05
C ALA A 265 -8.45 -10.07 20.81
N TYR A 266 -8.09 -9.69 19.58
CA TYR A 266 -6.74 -9.28 19.23
C TYR A 266 -6.26 -8.06 20.03
N TRP A 267 -7.17 -7.14 20.35
CA TRP A 267 -6.85 -5.87 21.02
C TRP A 267 -6.92 -5.92 22.55
N GLN A 268 -7.44 -7.03 23.11
CA GLN A 268 -7.58 -7.25 24.58
C GLN A 268 -6.29 -7.72 25.25
#